data_864a66ccb0e796e7021b87dee32bc9c5
#
_entry.id   864a66ccb0e796e7021b87dee32bc9c5
#
_cell.length_a   1.000
_cell.length_b   1.000
_cell.length_c   1.000
_cell.angle_alpha   90.00
_cell.angle_beta   90.00
_cell.angle_gamma   90.00
#
_symmetry.space_group_name_H-M   'P 1'
#
loop_
_entity.id
_entity.type
_entity.pdbx_description
1 polymer ?
#
loop_
_entity_poly.entity_id
_entity_poly.type
_entity_poly.pdbx_seq_one_letter_code
_entity_poly.pdbx_strand_id
1 'polypeptide(L)'
;MNYRSEPLSRLDIRRYALSIRQAVLPEGNLWFPIEEFLECLSELPGNEDFFFECVKDNELPPNIHAEYSLDENCMRIKETVYLGACDGNGRDRMTLAHEIGHFLLLKHSKLKLQRCFSSDVPCYCDPEWQAKCFAAELLIPANQVERLSPEYVAKKWLIGRMCG
;
A
#
# COMPACT_ATOMS: atom_id res chain seq x y z
N MET A 1 -4.44 1.18 21.60
CA MET A 1 -5.21 -0.08 21.40
C MET A 1 -4.63 -0.77 20.19
N ASN A 2 -4.18 -1.99 20.36
CA ASN A 2 -3.57 -2.75 19.28
C ASN A 2 -4.64 -3.60 18.57
N TYR A 3 -4.47 -3.78 17.27
CA TYR A 3 -5.30 -4.68 16.49
C TYR A 3 -4.46 -5.89 16.06
N ARG A 4 -5.10 -7.04 16.05
CA ARG A 4 -4.54 -8.28 15.52
C ARG A 4 -5.31 -8.67 14.28
N SER A 5 -4.60 -8.90 13.19
CA SER A 5 -5.14 -9.45 11.95
C SER A 5 -4.94 -10.97 11.89
N GLU A 6 -5.58 -11.61 10.91
CA GLU A 6 -5.26 -13.00 10.57
C GLU A 6 -3.77 -13.13 10.22
N PRO A 7 -3.13 -14.23 10.58
CA PRO A 7 -1.70 -14.41 10.32
C PRO A 7 -1.43 -14.51 8.82
N LEU A 8 -0.50 -13.69 8.34
CA LEU A 8 0.02 -13.74 6.97
C LEU A 8 1.54 -13.76 7.01
N SER A 9 2.14 -14.77 6.39
CA SER A 9 3.58 -14.79 6.21
C SER A 9 4.01 -13.76 5.16
N ARG A 10 5.29 -13.37 5.21
CA ARG A 10 5.86 -12.50 4.16
C ARG A 10 5.73 -13.13 2.77
N LEU A 11 5.82 -14.45 2.68
CA LEU A 11 5.66 -15.16 1.41
C LEU A 11 4.22 -15.07 0.88
N ASP A 12 3.22 -15.17 1.76
CA ASP A 12 1.80 -15.02 1.38
C ASP A 12 1.55 -13.61 0.86
N ILE A 13 2.04 -12.60 1.56
CA ILE A 13 1.92 -11.19 1.17
C ILE A 13 2.64 -10.94 -0.18
N ARG A 14 3.84 -11.48 -0.36
CA ARG A 14 4.59 -11.41 -1.62
C ARG A 14 3.82 -12.01 -2.78
N ARG A 15 3.27 -13.22 -2.61
CA ARG A 15 2.46 -13.88 -3.64
C ARG A 15 1.24 -13.06 -4.02
N TYR A 16 0.59 -12.47 -3.03
CA TYR A 16 -0.58 -11.63 -3.26
C TYR A 16 -0.20 -10.34 -4.02
N ALA A 17 0.83 -9.62 -3.59
CA ALA A 17 1.32 -8.43 -4.28
C ALA A 17 1.76 -8.74 -5.73
N LEU A 18 2.46 -9.86 -5.94
CA LEU A 18 2.86 -10.29 -7.28
C LEU A 18 1.68 -10.62 -8.18
N SER A 19 0.62 -11.23 -7.64
CA SER A 19 -0.59 -11.51 -8.41
C SER A 19 -1.26 -10.23 -8.90
N ILE A 20 -1.27 -9.18 -8.07
CA ILE A 20 -1.78 -7.86 -8.46
C ILE A 20 -0.90 -7.24 -9.55
N ARG A 21 0.41 -7.28 -9.38
CA ARG A 21 1.35 -6.78 -10.39
C ARG A 21 1.15 -7.47 -11.74
N GLN A 22 1.02 -8.78 -11.75
CA GLN A 22 0.78 -9.57 -12.97
C GLN A 22 -0.54 -9.23 -13.65
N ALA A 23 -1.56 -8.92 -12.87
CA ALA A 23 -2.87 -8.52 -13.41
C ALA A 23 -2.89 -7.10 -13.99
N VAL A 24 -2.09 -6.20 -13.42
CA VAL A 24 -2.11 -4.76 -13.76
C VAL A 24 -1.04 -4.38 -14.78
N LEU A 25 0.15 -5.00 -14.69
CA LEU A 25 1.30 -4.58 -15.48
C LEU A 25 1.54 -5.47 -16.69
N PRO A 26 1.90 -4.87 -17.83
CA PRO A 26 2.48 -5.62 -18.93
C PRO A 26 3.78 -6.34 -18.52
N GLU A 27 4.07 -7.47 -19.12
CA GLU A 27 5.29 -8.21 -18.87
C GLU A 27 6.52 -7.32 -19.05
N GLY A 28 7.45 -7.40 -18.08
CA GLY A 28 8.70 -6.62 -18.09
C GLY A 28 8.57 -5.18 -17.59
N ASN A 29 7.38 -4.71 -17.30
CA ASN A 29 7.21 -3.39 -16.69
C ASN A 29 7.48 -3.45 -15.18
N LEU A 30 8.38 -2.61 -14.72
CA LEU A 30 8.83 -2.59 -13.32
C LEU A 30 8.11 -1.53 -12.48
N TRP A 31 7.74 -0.43 -13.10
CA TRP A 31 7.04 0.67 -12.43
C TRP A 31 5.59 0.33 -12.19
N PHE A 32 5.16 0.33 -10.93
CA PHE A 32 3.76 0.12 -10.58
C PHE A 32 3.02 1.46 -10.51
N PRO A 33 1.95 1.66 -11.28
CA PRO A 33 1.19 2.90 -11.32
C PRO A 33 0.22 2.98 -10.14
N ILE A 34 0.73 3.29 -8.93
CA ILE A 34 -0.03 3.18 -7.69
C ILE A 34 -1.20 4.16 -7.63
N GLU A 35 -1.04 5.36 -8.15
CA GLU A 35 -2.05 6.39 -8.21
C GLU A 35 -3.21 6.00 -9.15
N GLU A 36 -2.90 5.51 -10.34
CA GLU A 36 -3.92 4.99 -11.27
C GLU A 36 -4.61 3.76 -10.71
N PHE A 37 -3.87 2.90 -10.05
CA PHE A 37 -4.42 1.72 -9.38
C PHE A 37 -5.41 2.12 -8.28
N LEU A 38 -5.08 3.14 -7.48
CA LEU A 38 -5.98 3.70 -6.47
C LEU A 38 -7.28 4.23 -7.10
N GLU A 39 -7.16 4.98 -8.19
CA GLU A 39 -8.32 5.56 -8.89
C GLU A 39 -9.28 4.48 -9.44
N CYS A 40 -8.73 3.37 -9.92
CA CYS A 40 -9.51 2.27 -10.48
C CYS A 40 -9.94 1.22 -9.43
N LEU A 41 -9.55 1.38 -8.17
CA LEU A 41 -9.73 0.33 -7.17
C LEU A 41 -11.21 -0.01 -6.90
N SER A 42 -12.08 0.99 -6.92
CA SER A 42 -13.53 0.82 -6.77
C SER A 42 -14.21 0.15 -7.97
N GLU A 43 -13.58 0.16 -9.14
CA GLU A 43 -14.09 -0.48 -10.35
C GLU A 43 -13.86 -1.99 -10.36
N LEU A 44 -12.97 -2.47 -9.48
CA LEU A 44 -12.70 -3.89 -9.35
C LEU A 44 -13.86 -4.61 -8.66
N PRO A 45 -14.27 -5.80 -9.15
CA PRO A 45 -15.38 -6.54 -8.57
C PRO A 45 -15.23 -6.75 -7.06
N GLY A 46 -16.26 -6.41 -6.31
CA GLY A 46 -16.30 -6.50 -4.86
C GLY A 46 -15.68 -5.32 -4.11
N ASN A 47 -15.26 -4.27 -4.80
CA ASN A 47 -14.73 -3.03 -4.22
C ASN A 47 -15.66 -1.82 -4.46
N GLU A 48 -16.88 -2.05 -4.86
CA GLU A 48 -17.81 -1.00 -5.29
C GLU A 48 -18.11 0.02 -4.21
N ASP A 49 -18.00 -0.38 -2.94
CA ASP A 49 -18.21 0.51 -1.78
C ASP A 49 -16.95 1.26 -1.34
N PHE A 50 -15.80 0.97 -1.94
CA PHE A 50 -14.56 1.67 -1.63
C PHE A 50 -14.53 3.03 -2.32
N PHE A 51 -14.09 4.03 -1.58
CA PHE A 51 -13.78 5.33 -2.17
C PHE A 51 -12.57 5.97 -1.48
N PHE A 52 -11.99 6.95 -2.12
CA PHE A 52 -10.96 7.78 -1.51
C PHE A 52 -11.25 9.25 -1.73
N GLU A 53 -10.73 10.08 -0.87
CA GLU A 53 -10.84 11.53 -0.98
C GLU A 53 -9.49 12.20 -0.67
N CYS A 54 -9.15 13.20 -1.46
CA CYS A 54 -8.05 14.09 -1.16
C CYS A 54 -8.57 15.20 -0.24
N VAL A 55 -7.93 15.36 0.92
CA VAL A 55 -8.28 16.34 1.93
C VAL A 55 -7.19 17.40 2.05
N LYS A 56 -7.55 18.57 2.56
CA LYS A 56 -6.54 19.58 2.87
C LYS A 56 -5.58 19.06 3.93
N ASP A 57 -4.33 19.47 3.86
CA ASP A 57 -3.28 18.95 4.76
C ASP A 57 -3.58 19.18 6.24
N ASN A 58 -4.33 20.23 6.58
CA ASN A 58 -4.73 20.53 7.95
C ASN A 58 -5.94 19.72 8.46
N GLU A 59 -6.60 18.96 7.61
CA GLU A 59 -7.74 18.09 7.99
C GLU A 59 -7.30 16.76 8.60
N LEU A 60 -6.05 16.39 8.44
CA LEU A 60 -5.43 15.26 9.12
C LEU A 60 -4.33 15.73 10.09
N PRO A 61 -4.06 14.97 11.16
CA PRO A 61 -2.96 15.28 12.07
C PRO A 61 -1.62 15.43 11.33
N PRO A 62 -0.67 16.25 11.84
CA PRO A 62 0.61 16.50 11.16
C PRO A 62 1.41 15.23 10.81
N ASN A 63 1.33 14.21 11.65
CA ASN A 63 2.03 12.95 11.48
C ASN A 63 1.27 11.90 10.64
N ILE A 64 0.04 12.20 10.26
CA ILE A 64 -0.79 11.34 9.40
C ILE A 64 -0.77 11.90 7.98
N HIS A 65 -0.25 11.15 7.04
CA HIS A 65 -0.16 11.55 5.63
C HIS A 65 -1.34 11.03 4.81
N ALA A 66 -1.80 9.84 5.14
CA ALA A 66 -3.02 9.23 4.65
C ALA A 66 -3.53 8.26 5.72
N GLU A 67 -4.80 7.90 5.66
CA GLU A 67 -5.40 6.91 6.54
C GLU A 67 -6.54 6.17 5.82
N TYR A 68 -6.67 4.88 6.11
CA TYR A 68 -7.82 4.09 5.69
C TYR A 68 -8.74 3.83 6.88
N SER A 69 -10.00 4.21 6.73
CA SER A 69 -11.07 3.93 7.71
C SER A 69 -11.83 2.68 7.31
N LEU A 70 -11.75 1.64 8.13
CA LEU A 70 -12.48 0.40 7.92
C LEU A 70 -13.99 0.60 8.04
N ASP A 71 -14.43 1.43 9.00
CA ASP A 71 -15.84 1.67 9.27
C ASP A 71 -16.53 2.41 8.12
N GLU A 72 -15.82 3.35 7.50
CA GLU A 72 -16.33 4.15 6.39
C GLU A 72 -15.98 3.56 5.01
N ASN A 73 -15.09 2.58 4.98
CA ASN A 73 -14.49 2.03 3.76
C ASN A 73 -13.90 3.13 2.85
N CYS A 74 -13.31 4.13 3.48
CA CYS A 74 -12.79 5.32 2.86
C CYS A 74 -11.30 5.51 3.15
N MET A 75 -10.55 5.90 2.13
CA MET A 75 -9.16 6.35 2.27
C MET A 75 -9.10 7.87 2.16
N ARG A 76 -8.58 8.53 3.20
CA ARG A 76 -8.36 9.99 3.22
C ARG A 76 -6.87 10.26 3.02
N ILE A 77 -6.54 11.11 2.06
CA ILE A 77 -5.17 11.37 1.64
C ILE A 77 -4.95 12.88 1.64
N LYS A 78 -3.88 13.36 2.27
CA LYS A 78 -3.48 14.77 2.14
C LYS A 78 -3.20 15.12 0.67
N GLU A 79 -3.69 16.25 0.21
CA GLU A 79 -3.47 16.72 -1.18
C GLU A 79 -2.01 16.72 -1.57
N THR A 80 -1.12 17.18 -0.69
CA THR A 80 0.33 17.21 -0.97
C THR A 80 0.91 15.83 -1.15
N VAL A 81 0.40 14.82 -0.44
CA VAL A 81 0.83 13.42 -0.56
C VAL A 81 0.33 12.82 -1.87
N TYR A 82 -0.92 13.03 -2.23
CA TYR A 82 -1.46 12.55 -3.50
C TYR A 82 -0.73 13.15 -4.70
N LEU A 83 -0.55 14.46 -4.71
CA LEU A 83 0.18 15.16 -5.78
C LEU A 83 1.65 14.73 -5.84
N GLY A 84 2.29 14.55 -4.68
CA GLY A 84 3.65 14.02 -4.61
C GLY A 84 3.77 12.62 -5.20
N ALA A 85 2.81 11.75 -4.94
CA ALA A 85 2.77 10.42 -5.54
C ALA A 85 2.62 10.49 -7.07
N CYS A 86 1.73 11.35 -7.57
CA CYS A 86 1.58 11.59 -9.01
C CYS A 86 2.86 12.09 -9.66
N ASP A 87 3.63 12.92 -8.95
CA ASP A 87 4.94 13.41 -9.39
C ASP A 87 6.07 12.37 -9.25
N GLY A 88 5.75 11.18 -8.75
CA GLY A 88 6.69 10.09 -8.60
C GLY A 88 7.54 10.15 -7.33
N ASN A 89 7.14 10.91 -6.32
CA ASN A 89 7.79 10.92 -5.01
C ASN A 89 7.66 9.55 -4.35
N GLY A 90 8.79 8.90 -4.07
CA GLY A 90 8.82 7.52 -3.55
C GLY A 90 8.18 7.37 -2.18
N ARG A 91 8.35 8.34 -1.28
CA ARG A 91 7.72 8.34 0.05
C ARG A 91 6.20 8.42 -0.05
N ASP A 92 5.69 9.31 -0.88
CA ASP A 92 4.25 9.51 -1.05
C ASP A 92 3.63 8.30 -1.75
N ARG A 93 4.30 7.73 -2.73
CA ARG A 93 3.89 6.48 -3.38
C ARG A 93 3.84 5.31 -2.39
N MET A 94 4.83 5.20 -1.50
CA MET A 94 4.86 4.19 -0.44
C MET A 94 3.70 4.38 0.55
N THR A 95 3.36 5.63 0.87
CA THR A 95 2.20 5.97 1.72
C THR A 95 0.90 5.46 1.09
N LEU A 96 0.66 5.73 -0.19
CA LEU A 96 -0.53 5.22 -0.89
C LEU A 96 -0.57 3.68 -0.91
N ALA A 97 0.56 3.05 -1.23
CA ALA A 97 0.64 1.60 -1.26
C ALA A 97 0.41 0.96 0.12
N HIS A 98 0.83 1.61 1.19
CA HIS A 98 0.60 1.18 2.57
C HIS A 98 -0.90 1.18 2.92
N GLU A 99 -1.60 2.28 2.63
CA GLU A 99 -3.04 2.39 2.91
C GLU A 99 -3.88 1.46 2.02
N ILE A 100 -3.52 1.31 0.75
CA ILE A 100 -4.10 0.30 -0.14
C ILE A 100 -3.87 -1.11 0.43
N GLY A 101 -2.69 -1.35 1.00
CA GLY A 101 -2.35 -2.59 1.68
C GLY A 101 -3.30 -2.90 2.83
N HIS A 102 -3.61 -1.94 3.68
CA HIS A 102 -4.60 -2.11 4.74
C HIS A 102 -5.96 -2.54 4.19
N PHE A 103 -6.45 -1.85 3.18
CA PHE A 103 -7.73 -2.18 2.54
C PHE A 103 -7.73 -3.58 1.93
N LEU A 104 -6.77 -3.89 1.09
CA LEU A 104 -6.75 -5.16 0.34
C LEU A 104 -6.47 -6.38 1.23
N LEU A 105 -5.57 -6.25 2.20
CA LEU A 105 -5.24 -7.37 3.10
C LEU A 105 -6.37 -7.67 4.07
N LEU A 106 -7.06 -6.66 4.58
CA LEU A 106 -8.25 -6.85 5.40
C LEU A 106 -9.35 -7.56 4.62
N LYS A 107 -9.55 -7.17 3.37
CA LYS A 107 -10.52 -7.80 2.51
C LYS A 107 -10.15 -9.25 2.17
N HIS A 108 -8.88 -9.50 1.84
CA HIS A 108 -8.35 -10.84 1.57
C HIS A 108 -8.51 -11.77 2.78
N SER A 109 -8.31 -11.26 3.99
CA SER A 109 -8.46 -11.99 5.25
C SER A 109 -9.91 -12.08 5.75
N LYS A 110 -10.89 -11.69 4.94
CA LYS A 110 -12.32 -11.63 5.33
C LYS A 110 -12.57 -10.79 6.59
N LEU A 111 -11.83 -9.70 6.74
CA LEU A 111 -12.07 -8.63 7.71
C LEU A 111 -12.11 -9.06 9.17
N LYS A 112 -11.20 -9.87 9.62
CA LYS A 112 -11.09 -10.22 11.04
C LYS A 112 -9.99 -9.42 11.72
N LEU A 113 -10.30 -8.18 12.12
CA LEU A 113 -9.50 -7.46 13.09
C LEU A 113 -10.02 -7.76 14.48
N GLN A 114 -9.15 -8.31 15.32
CA GLN A 114 -9.44 -8.52 16.74
C GLN A 114 -8.73 -7.44 17.55
N ARG A 115 -9.46 -6.75 18.41
CA ARG A 115 -8.86 -5.87 19.41
C ARG A 115 -8.11 -6.73 20.41
N CYS A 116 -6.84 -6.42 20.65
CA CYS A 116 -6.07 -7.08 21.68
C CYS A 116 -5.46 -6.05 22.64
N PHE A 117 -5.38 -6.44 23.89
CA PHE A 117 -4.80 -5.61 24.95
C PHE A 117 -3.32 -5.95 25.17
N SER A 118 -2.82 -6.98 24.51
CA SER A 118 -1.43 -7.39 24.59
C SER A 118 -0.55 -6.57 23.66
N SER A 119 0.60 -6.13 24.16
CA SER A 119 1.67 -5.53 23.36
C SER A 119 2.42 -6.57 22.51
N ASP A 120 2.21 -7.85 22.76
CA ASP A 120 2.97 -8.95 22.16
C ASP A 120 2.20 -9.58 20.98
N VAL A 121 1.85 -8.75 20.00
CA VAL A 121 1.29 -9.25 18.74
C VAL A 121 2.44 -9.73 17.86
N PRO A 122 2.47 -11.01 17.44
CA PRO A 122 3.47 -11.45 16.48
C PRO A 122 3.40 -10.62 15.20
N CYS A 123 4.56 -10.30 14.61
CA CYS A 123 4.60 -9.42 13.44
C CYS A 123 3.70 -9.91 12.28
N TYR A 124 3.62 -11.21 12.06
CA TYR A 124 2.75 -11.81 11.04
C TYR A 124 1.24 -11.69 11.33
N CYS A 125 0.86 -11.20 12.51
CA CYS A 125 -0.51 -10.86 12.91
C CYS A 125 -0.70 -9.34 13.12
N ASP A 126 0.35 -8.55 12.89
CA ASP A 126 0.29 -7.09 12.99
C ASP A 126 -0.13 -6.48 11.66
N PRO A 127 -1.30 -5.82 11.58
CA PRO A 127 -1.78 -5.23 10.34
C PRO A 127 -0.83 -4.15 9.78
N GLU A 128 -0.12 -3.43 10.64
CA GLU A 128 0.86 -2.43 10.20
C GLU A 128 2.06 -3.08 9.52
N TRP A 129 2.60 -4.15 10.09
CA TRP A 129 3.69 -4.90 9.48
C TRP A 129 3.24 -5.53 8.15
N GLN A 130 2.04 -6.10 8.11
CA GLN A 130 1.49 -6.70 6.90
C GLN A 130 1.34 -5.66 5.78
N ALA A 131 0.79 -4.49 6.07
CA ALA A 131 0.63 -3.41 5.10
C ALA A 131 1.98 -2.87 4.60
N LYS A 132 2.97 -2.74 5.48
CA LYS A 132 4.34 -2.35 5.09
C LYS A 132 4.99 -3.38 4.15
N CYS A 133 4.86 -4.67 4.47
CA CYS A 133 5.36 -5.74 3.60
C CYS A 133 4.67 -5.71 2.23
N PHE A 134 3.35 -5.56 2.21
CA PHE A 134 2.58 -5.47 0.98
C PHE A 134 3.04 -4.28 0.11
N ALA A 135 3.15 -3.09 0.69
CA ALA A 135 3.59 -1.90 -0.03
C ALA A 135 4.98 -2.10 -0.65
N ALA A 136 5.91 -2.65 0.12
CA ALA A 136 7.24 -2.94 -0.37
C ALA A 136 7.24 -3.95 -1.53
N GLU A 137 6.54 -5.05 -1.39
CA GLU A 137 6.47 -6.09 -2.45
C GLU A 137 5.70 -5.61 -3.68
N LEU A 138 4.71 -4.74 -3.51
CA LEU A 138 3.96 -4.16 -4.63
C LEU A 138 4.80 -3.19 -5.44
N LEU A 139 5.53 -2.28 -4.78
CA LEU A 139 6.34 -1.26 -5.44
C LEU A 139 7.72 -1.75 -5.82
N ILE A 140 8.33 -2.66 -5.03
CA ILE A 140 9.69 -3.16 -5.21
C ILE A 140 9.69 -4.69 -5.08
N PRO A 141 9.25 -5.42 -6.10
CA PRO A 141 9.15 -6.87 -6.01
C PRO A 141 10.54 -7.52 -5.88
N ALA A 142 10.77 -8.20 -4.78
CA ALA A 142 12.07 -8.79 -4.43
C ALA A 142 12.62 -9.71 -5.54
N ASN A 143 11.78 -10.53 -6.15
CA ASN A 143 12.17 -11.45 -7.21
C ASN A 143 12.67 -10.76 -8.49
N GLN A 144 12.36 -9.48 -8.68
CA GLN A 144 12.80 -8.72 -9.85
C GLN A 144 14.01 -7.83 -9.56
N VAL A 145 14.27 -7.52 -8.28
CA VAL A 145 15.31 -6.58 -7.89
C VAL A 145 16.57 -7.22 -7.31
N GLU A 146 16.54 -8.50 -6.96
CA GLU A 146 17.66 -9.20 -6.32
C GLU A 146 19.00 -9.08 -7.08
N ARG A 147 18.94 -8.92 -8.40
CA ARG A 147 20.12 -8.83 -9.29
C ARG A 147 20.43 -7.40 -9.72
N LEU A 148 19.71 -6.43 -9.21
CA LEU A 148 19.85 -5.03 -9.61
C LEU A 148 20.62 -4.24 -8.55
N SER A 149 21.38 -3.21 -8.98
CA SER A 149 22.05 -2.35 -8.03
C SER A 149 21.03 -1.51 -7.22
N PRO A 150 21.36 -1.16 -5.97
CA PRO A 150 20.50 -0.29 -5.16
C PRO A 150 20.18 1.05 -5.85
N GLU A 151 21.15 1.63 -6.58
CA GLU A 151 20.98 2.88 -7.32
C GLU A 151 19.98 2.71 -8.47
N TYR A 152 20.05 1.59 -9.17
CA TYR A 152 19.11 1.30 -10.26
C TYR A 152 17.70 1.10 -9.72
N VAL A 153 17.55 0.37 -8.60
CA VAL A 153 16.25 0.17 -7.93
C VAL A 153 15.68 1.51 -7.48
N ALA A 154 16.45 2.32 -6.77
CA ALA A 154 16.04 3.63 -6.32
C ALA A 154 15.55 4.52 -7.48
N LYS A 155 16.28 4.51 -8.58
CA LYS A 155 15.96 5.32 -9.77
C LYS A 155 14.71 4.86 -10.50
N LYS A 156 14.42 3.58 -10.51
CA LYS A 156 13.34 2.97 -11.31
C LYS A 156 12.05 2.70 -10.55
N TRP A 157 12.13 2.46 -9.25
CA TRP A 157 10.98 1.99 -8.47
C TRP A 157 10.55 2.88 -7.33
N LEU A 158 11.50 3.34 -6.54
CA LEU A 158 11.18 3.98 -5.29
C LEU A 158 11.13 5.49 -5.40
N ILE A 159 12.21 5.97 -5.99
CA ILE A 159 12.43 7.39 -6.10
C ILE A 159 11.98 7.80 -7.49
N GLY A 160 10.79 7.56 -7.86
CA GLY A 160 10.33 7.98 -9.16
C GLY A 160 11.18 9.12 -9.68
N ARG A 161 11.15 9.48 -10.79
CA ARG A 161 11.90 10.54 -11.43
C ARG A 161 12.58 11.48 -10.43
N MET A 162 13.80 11.20 -10.05
CA MET A 162 14.68 12.28 -9.68
C MET A 162 14.63 13.22 -10.88
N CYS A 163 14.02 14.38 -10.69
CA CYS A 163 14.04 15.44 -11.69
C CYS A 163 15.50 15.57 -12.15
N GLY A 164 15.73 15.16 -13.36
CA GLY A 164 17.00 15.43 -14.00
C GLY A 164 17.12 16.89 -14.26
#